data_3880de5335500d2abe37d33d5df890ba
#
_entry.id   3880de5335500d2abe37d33d5df890ba
#
_cell.length_a   1.000
_cell.length_b   1.000
_cell.length_c   1.000
_cell.angle_alpha   90.00
_cell.angle_beta   90.00
_cell.angle_gamma   90.00
#
_symmetry.space_group_name_H-M   'P 1'
#
loop_
_entity.id
_entity.type
_entity.pdbx_description
1 polymer ?
#
loop_
_entity_poly.entity_id
_entity_poly.type
_entity_poly.pdbx_seq_one_letter_code
_entity_poly.pdbx_strand_id
1 'polypeptide(L)'
;LGKLKIIKFRSGKKVYDWKIPKEWNVKDAYVLDKFNKKIIDFKKNNLHLVGYSSPQKNNLVEKRKFFQHLHTLPDQIHAIPYVTSYYKKYWGFCISEKTKKLFNAKYKSKDKFKILINTKFNKKGKMLVGEYFIKGESPQEILISTYICHPSLANDNLSGILVALNLVKHFKKIKNLKKSLRFVFLPETIGSIAYLNKNLNLLKKNVIGGYNLTCLGISSQHSYIPSKYKNSPSDYALKESYKKLKIKPKKYSFLDRGSDERQYNSPGIDLPITTVFRSKFATFKEYHTSMDNFEFL
;
A
#
# COMPACT_ATOMS: atom_id res chain seq x y z
N LEU A 1 -10.53 13.74 -18.02
CA LEU A 1 -10.56 12.34 -17.60
C LEU A 1 -12.00 11.90 -17.52
N GLY A 2 -12.38 10.71 -18.08
CA GLY A 2 -13.71 10.13 -17.89
C GLY A 2 -14.01 9.95 -16.41
N LYS A 3 -15.25 9.61 -16.06
CA LYS A 3 -15.68 9.54 -14.67
C LYS A 3 -15.06 8.31 -13.98
N LEU A 4 -14.20 8.53 -12.98
CA LEU A 4 -13.72 7.47 -12.08
C LEU A 4 -14.92 6.91 -11.29
N LYS A 5 -15.16 5.62 -11.43
CA LYS A 5 -16.22 4.93 -10.66
C LYS A 5 -15.67 4.57 -9.29
N ILE A 6 -16.30 5.06 -8.25
CA ILE A 6 -15.97 4.70 -6.86
C ILE A 6 -16.88 3.57 -6.37
N ILE A 7 -16.26 2.43 -6.12
CA ILE A 7 -16.91 1.25 -5.55
C ILE A 7 -16.72 1.30 -4.04
N LYS A 8 -17.83 1.17 -3.31
CA LYS A 8 -17.86 1.29 -1.84
C LYS A 8 -18.13 -0.07 -1.21
N PHE A 9 -17.28 -0.48 -0.27
CA PHE A 9 -17.45 -1.69 0.51
C PHE A 9 -17.68 -1.32 1.98
N ARG A 10 -18.82 -1.71 2.56
CA ARG A 10 -19.20 -1.36 3.94
C ARG A 10 -18.25 -2.04 4.93
N SER A 11 -17.80 -1.30 5.96
CA SER A 11 -17.09 -1.85 7.10
C SER A 11 -17.85 -3.00 7.74
N GLY A 12 -17.13 -4.08 8.06
CA GLY A 12 -17.72 -5.29 8.63
C GLY A 12 -18.31 -6.27 7.63
N LYS A 13 -18.45 -5.93 6.33
CA LYS A 13 -18.90 -6.89 5.31
C LYS A 13 -17.89 -8.03 5.16
N LYS A 14 -18.40 -9.27 5.12
CA LYS A 14 -17.60 -10.45 4.79
C LYS A 14 -17.33 -10.49 3.28
N VAL A 15 -16.07 -10.77 2.90
CA VAL A 15 -15.60 -10.94 1.51
C VAL A 15 -14.70 -12.16 1.48
N TYR A 16 -15.19 -13.26 0.93
CA TYR A 16 -14.62 -14.60 1.11
C TYR A 16 -14.44 -14.92 2.61
N ASP A 17 -13.23 -15.28 3.04
CA ASP A 17 -12.85 -15.55 4.45
C ASP A 17 -12.41 -14.29 5.21
N TRP A 18 -12.34 -13.12 4.53
CA TRP A 18 -11.95 -11.84 5.11
C TRP A 18 -13.15 -10.97 5.51
N LYS A 19 -12.88 -9.95 6.29
CA LYS A 19 -13.88 -8.96 6.71
C LYS A 19 -13.35 -7.55 6.45
N ILE A 20 -14.14 -6.70 5.77
CA ILE A 20 -13.75 -5.30 5.55
C ILE A 20 -13.52 -4.62 6.90
N PRO A 21 -12.33 -4.02 7.13
CA PRO A 21 -12.03 -3.37 8.40
C PRO A 21 -12.94 -2.16 8.63
N LYS A 22 -13.02 -1.70 9.88
CA LYS A 22 -13.70 -0.45 10.20
C LYS A 22 -12.94 0.71 9.54
N GLU A 23 -13.64 1.67 9.00
CA GLU A 23 -13.01 2.91 8.56
C GLU A 23 -12.37 3.60 9.76
N TRP A 24 -11.09 3.91 9.63
CA TRP A 24 -10.29 4.54 10.67
C TRP A 24 -9.93 5.96 10.27
N ASN A 25 -10.20 6.91 11.16
CA ASN A 25 -9.95 8.33 10.94
C ASN A 25 -9.08 8.88 12.05
N VAL A 26 -8.11 9.71 11.70
CA VAL A 26 -7.20 10.41 12.63
C VAL A 26 -7.50 11.90 12.58
N LYS A 27 -7.78 12.51 13.73
CA LYS A 27 -7.86 13.95 13.88
C LYS A 27 -6.53 14.52 14.34
N ASP A 28 -5.90 13.87 15.33
CA ASP A 28 -4.62 14.28 15.90
C ASP A 28 -3.99 13.13 16.70
N ALA A 29 -2.66 13.11 16.80
CA ALA A 29 -1.94 12.22 17.71
C ALA A 29 -0.58 12.81 18.06
N TYR A 30 -0.27 12.84 19.35
CA TYR A 30 1.01 13.34 19.84
C TYR A 30 1.37 12.81 21.22
N VAL A 31 2.63 13.00 21.59
CA VAL A 31 3.17 12.70 22.91
C VAL A 31 3.77 13.96 23.50
N LEU A 32 3.37 14.29 24.73
CA LEU A 32 4.01 15.32 25.54
C LEU A 32 4.90 14.69 26.59
N ASP A 33 6.06 15.30 26.83
CA ASP A 33 6.95 14.95 27.94
C ASP A 33 6.48 15.56 29.27
N LYS A 34 7.22 15.29 30.35
CA LYS A 34 6.95 15.83 31.70
C LYS A 34 6.96 17.37 31.80
N PHE A 35 7.51 18.05 30.79
CA PHE A 35 7.52 19.53 30.70
C PHE A 35 6.42 20.04 29.77
N ASN A 36 5.45 19.22 29.38
CA ASN A 36 4.41 19.50 28.39
C ASN A 36 4.95 19.85 26.99
N LYS A 37 6.19 19.50 26.69
CA LYS A 37 6.76 19.67 25.35
C LYS A 37 6.30 18.55 24.44
N LYS A 38 5.78 18.89 23.25
CA LYS A 38 5.41 17.91 22.22
C LYS A 38 6.68 17.31 21.62
N ILE A 39 6.91 16.02 21.86
CA ILE A 39 8.11 15.28 21.45
C ILE A 39 7.87 14.33 20.28
N ILE A 40 6.63 13.93 20.05
CA ILE A 40 6.18 13.20 18.87
C ILE A 40 4.89 13.88 18.38
N ASP A 41 4.75 14.08 17.07
CA ASP A 41 3.62 14.78 16.48
C ASP A 41 3.24 14.20 15.12
N PHE A 42 2.05 13.61 15.02
CA PHE A 42 1.46 13.08 13.78
C PHE A 42 1.39 14.14 12.68
N LYS A 43 1.15 15.41 13.03
CA LYS A 43 1.07 16.50 12.05
C LYS A 43 2.41 16.86 11.41
N LYS A 44 3.53 16.53 12.07
CA LYS A 44 4.87 16.70 11.49
C LYS A 44 5.24 15.57 10.54
N ASN A 45 4.85 14.34 10.90
CA ASN A 45 5.01 13.16 10.06
C ASN A 45 3.94 12.13 10.45
N ASN A 46 3.06 11.76 9.51
CA ASN A 46 1.97 10.84 9.78
C ASN A 46 2.44 9.40 10.11
N LEU A 47 3.65 9.02 9.71
CA LEU A 47 4.24 7.75 10.08
C LEU A 47 4.53 7.64 11.57
N HIS A 48 4.56 8.77 12.30
CA HIS A 48 4.69 8.74 13.76
C HIS A 48 3.58 7.98 14.48
N LEU A 49 2.41 7.81 13.87
CA LEU A 49 1.31 7.06 14.46
C LEU A 49 1.20 5.68 13.82
N VAL A 50 1.22 4.62 14.62
CA VAL A 50 0.88 3.27 14.15
C VAL A 50 -0.50 3.27 13.52
N GLY A 51 -0.60 2.85 12.28
CA GLY A 51 -1.88 2.78 11.55
C GLY A 51 -2.90 1.92 12.32
N TYR A 52 -4.17 2.33 12.32
CA TYR A 52 -5.25 1.71 13.10
C TYR A 52 -5.07 1.77 14.62
N SER A 53 -4.27 2.70 15.15
CA SER A 53 -4.16 2.90 16.60
C SER A 53 -5.50 3.24 17.24
N SER A 54 -5.78 2.57 18.37
CA SER A 54 -6.95 2.84 19.21
C SER A 54 -6.82 4.19 19.92
N PRO A 55 -7.92 4.92 20.17
CA PRO A 55 -7.89 6.24 20.79
C PRO A 55 -7.29 6.19 22.20
N GLN A 56 -6.53 7.24 22.55
CA GLN A 56 -5.98 7.51 23.87
C GLN A 56 -6.31 8.96 24.27
N LYS A 57 -6.98 9.12 25.41
CA LYS A 57 -7.46 10.44 25.86
C LYS A 57 -6.54 11.00 26.96
N ASN A 58 -5.42 11.61 26.58
CA ASN A 58 -4.50 12.23 27.54
C ASN A 58 -4.01 11.32 28.67
N ASN A 59 -3.83 10.04 28.40
CA ASN A 59 -3.38 9.07 29.37
C ASN A 59 -1.93 9.37 29.78
N LEU A 60 -1.68 9.44 31.09
CA LEU A 60 -0.32 9.50 31.64
C LEU A 60 0.24 8.07 31.68
N VAL A 61 1.35 7.86 30.98
CA VAL A 61 2.00 6.57 30.82
C VAL A 61 3.46 6.67 31.23
N GLU A 62 3.92 5.78 32.11
CA GLU A 62 5.33 5.73 32.50
C GLU A 62 6.22 5.32 31.33
N LYS A 63 7.50 5.75 31.36
CA LYS A 63 8.48 5.48 30.32
C LYS A 63 8.52 4.01 29.92
N ARG A 64 8.59 3.09 30.87
CA ARG A 64 8.67 1.65 30.59
C ARG A 64 7.50 1.17 29.72
N LYS A 65 6.28 1.54 30.07
CA LYS A 65 5.08 1.17 29.33
C LYS A 65 5.01 1.90 27.98
N PHE A 66 5.36 3.18 27.93
CA PHE A 66 5.39 3.96 26.69
C PHE A 66 6.36 3.36 25.68
N PHE A 67 7.55 2.95 26.11
CA PHE A 67 8.57 2.36 25.23
C PHE A 67 8.17 0.99 24.65
N GLN A 68 7.25 0.25 25.27
CA GLN A 68 6.65 -0.97 24.71
C GLN A 68 5.73 -0.67 23.50
N HIS A 69 5.29 0.58 23.36
CA HIS A 69 4.45 1.08 22.28
C HIS A 69 5.23 1.95 21.28
N LEU A 70 6.56 2.01 21.39
CA LEU A 70 7.45 2.68 20.44
C LEU A 70 8.08 1.68 19.48
N HIS A 71 7.88 1.93 18.19
CA HIS A 71 8.47 1.14 17.11
C HIS A 71 9.63 1.90 16.49
N THR A 72 10.75 1.21 16.28
CA THR A 72 11.96 1.72 15.65
C THR A 72 12.60 0.62 14.79
N LEU A 73 13.56 1.00 13.96
CA LEU A 73 14.42 0.10 13.19
C LEU A 73 15.86 0.27 13.67
N PRO A 74 16.41 -0.66 14.48
CA PRO A 74 17.77 -0.55 15.02
C PRO A 74 18.85 -0.37 13.94
N ASP A 75 18.70 -1.05 12.80
CA ASP A 75 19.65 -1.04 11.69
C ASP A 75 19.52 0.19 10.79
N GLN A 76 18.50 1.02 11.00
CA GLN A 76 18.20 2.23 10.23
C GLN A 76 17.95 3.41 11.15
N ILE A 77 19.02 3.91 11.75
CA ILE A 77 18.98 4.84 12.89
C ILE A 77 18.20 6.14 12.67
N HIS A 78 18.01 6.58 11.43
CA HIS A 78 17.29 7.80 11.05
C HIS A 78 15.86 7.55 10.56
N ALA A 79 15.53 6.32 10.18
CA ALA A 79 14.26 5.97 9.59
C ALA A 79 13.13 5.86 10.63
N ILE A 80 11.94 6.38 10.31
CA ILE A 80 10.71 6.15 11.05
C ILE A 80 9.99 4.99 10.34
N PRO A 81 9.72 3.85 11.00
CA PRO A 81 9.06 2.73 10.35
C PRO A 81 7.58 3.01 10.08
N TYR A 82 7.06 2.46 8.99
CA TYR A 82 5.63 2.34 8.73
C TYR A 82 5.09 1.07 9.39
N VAL A 83 4.23 1.20 10.38
CA VAL A 83 3.63 0.10 11.14
C VAL A 83 2.12 0.24 11.17
N THR A 84 1.41 -0.88 11.05
CA THR A 84 -0.05 -0.94 11.13
C THR A 84 -0.51 -2.04 12.07
N SER A 85 -1.68 -1.88 12.67
CA SER A 85 -2.29 -2.87 13.57
C SER A 85 -3.61 -3.48 13.05
N TYR A 86 -4.22 -2.91 12.01
CA TYR A 86 -5.46 -3.34 11.36
C TYR A 86 -6.54 -3.92 12.28
N TYR A 87 -6.59 -5.25 12.44
CA TYR A 87 -7.64 -5.96 13.19
C TYR A 87 -7.35 -6.10 14.69
N LYS A 88 -6.14 -5.75 15.13
CA LYS A 88 -5.75 -5.84 16.54
C LYS A 88 -6.14 -4.55 17.28
N LYS A 89 -6.67 -4.67 18.51
CA LYS A 89 -6.83 -3.53 19.40
C LYS A 89 -5.46 -3.14 19.97
N TYR A 90 -4.85 -2.14 19.36
CA TYR A 90 -3.50 -1.68 19.67
C TYR A 90 -3.41 -0.16 19.57
N TRP A 91 -2.41 0.44 20.17
CA TRP A 91 -1.98 1.82 19.95
C TRP A 91 -0.46 1.89 19.99
N GLY A 92 0.15 2.80 19.28
CA GLY A 92 1.60 2.94 19.30
C GLY A 92 2.08 4.12 18.47
N PHE A 93 3.35 4.43 18.64
CA PHE A 93 4.05 5.44 17.87
C PHE A 93 5.28 4.85 17.21
N CYS A 94 5.70 5.46 16.10
CA CYS A 94 6.91 5.13 15.38
C CYS A 94 7.85 6.33 15.44
N ILE A 95 9.12 6.10 15.74
CA ILE A 95 10.17 7.12 15.76
C ILE A 95 11.47 6.52 15.21
N SER A 96 12.44 7.37 14.89
CA SER A 96 13.76 6.88 14.54
C SER A 96 14.48 6.29 15.76
N GLU A 97 15.37 5.33 15.54
CA GLU A 97 16.18 4.76 16.62
C GLU A 97 17.06 5.82 17.29
N LYS A 98 17.56 6.79 16.52
CA LYS A 98 18.27 7.97 17.05
C LYS A 98 17.41 8.72 18.07
N THR A 99 16.16 8.99 17.76
CA THR A 99 15.23 9.66 18.67
C THR A 99 14.94 8.83 19.92
N LYS A 100 14.78 7.52 19.78
CA LYS A 100 14.58 6.62 20.92
C LYS A 100 15.79 6.61 21.86
N LYS A 101 17.00 6.58 21.32
CA LYS A 101 18.25 6.68 22.12
C LYS A 101 18.31 7.99 22.88
N LEU A 102 18.00 9.13 22.24
CA LEU A 102 17.92 10.44 22.89
C LEU A 102 16.87 10.45 24.02
N PHE A 103 15.68 9.87 23.79
CA PHE A 103 14.66 9.77 24.83
C PHE A 103 15.12 8.88 25.98
N ASN A 104 15.84 7.80 25.69
CA ASN A 104 16.34 6.91 26.70
C ASN A 104 17.36 7.59 27.61
N ALA A 105 18.24 8.43 27.08
CA ALA A 105 19.23 9.21 27.82
C ALA A 105 18.57 10.35 28.63
N LYS A 106 17.59 11.04 28.05
CA LYS A 106 16.96 12.23 28.64
C LYS A 106 16.00 11.93 29.77
N TYR A 107 15.21 10.84 29.66
CA TYR A 107 14.10 10.57 30.59
C TYR A 107 14.41 9.40 31.53
N LYS A 108 14.08 9.57 32.81
CA LYS A 108 14.21 8.55 33.86
C LYS A 108 13.06 7.53 33.77
N SER A 109 13.22 6.35 34.36
CA SER A 109 12.21 5.26 34.31
C SER A 109 10.83 5.66 34.82
N LYS A 110 10.78 6.49 35.86
CA LYS A 110 9.54 7.00 36.49
C LYS A 110 8.93 8.21 35.79
N ASP A 111 9.60 8.80 34.79
CA ASP A 111 9.05 9.93 34.04
C ASP A 111 7.80 9.47 33.29
N LYS A 112 6.78 10.33 33.32
CA LYS A 112 5.48 10.09 32.66
C LYS A 112 5.35 10.91 31.39
N PHE A 113 4.69 10.30 30.41
CA PHE A 113 4.36 10.92 29.12
C PHE A 113 2.84 11.01 28.99
N LYS A 114 2.36 12.15 28.49
CA LYS A 114 0.95 12.33 28.21
C LYS A 114 0.67 11.95 26.76
N ILE A 115 -0.14 10.91 26.58
CA ILE A 115 -0.46 10.34 25.28
C ILE A 115 -1.82 10.81 24.83
N LEU A 116 -1.87 11.47 23.66
CA LEU A 116 -3.11 11.75 22.96
C LEU A 116 -3.11 11.03 21.61
N ILE A 117 -4.14 10.25 21.36
CA ILE A 117 -4.47 9.67 20.06
C ILE A 117 -5.95 9.90 19.83
N ASN A 118 -6.27 10.94 19.05
CA ASN A 118 -7.64 11.28 18.69
C ASN A 118 -8.02 10.61 17.38
N THR A 119 -8.40 9.34 17.49
CA THR A 119 -8.83 8.51 16.37
C THR A 119 -10.26 8.02 16.57
N LYS A 120 -10.92 7.67 15.46
CA LYS A 120 -12.28 7.14 15.45
C LYS A 120 -12.40 5.95 14.50
N PHE A 121 -12.99 4.87 14.99
CA PHE A 121 -13.38 3.71 14.18
C PHE A 121 -14.87 3.82 13.82
N ASN A 122 -15.14 4.04 12.54
CA ASN A 122 -16.51 4.14 12.04
C ASN A 122 -17.01 2.76 11.58
N LYS A 123 -17.93 2.16 12.34
CA LYS A 123 -18.57 0.88 12.00
C LYS A 123 -19.47 0.97 10.76
N LYS A 124 -20.00 2.16 10.45
CA LYS A 124 -20.83 2.45 9.27
C LYS A 124 -19.99 2.99 8.09
N GLY A 125 -18.67 2.98 8.23
CA GLY A 125 -17.72 3.48 7.25
C GLY A 125 -17.65 2.60 6.01
N LYS A 126 -16.78 3.00 5.09
CA LYS A 126 -16.63 2.34 3.78
C LYS A 126 -15.15 2.30 3.39
N MET A 127 -14.72 1.17 2.87
CA MET A 127 -13.51 1.06 2.08
C MET A 127 -13.83 1.42 0.63
N LEU A 128 -12.97 2.22 0.00
CA LEU A 128 -13.16 2.71 -1.36
C LEU A 128 -12.20 2.02 -2.32
N VAL A 129 -12.71 1.67 -3.51
CA VAL A 129 -11.94 1.20 -4.65
C VAL A 129 -12.30 2.08 -5.85
N GLY A 130 -11.29 2.64 -6.52
CA GLY A 130 -11.46 3.39 -7.75
C GLY A 130 -11.36 2.47 -8.97
N GLU A 131 -12.28 2.59 -9.91
CA GLU A 131 -12.26 1.86 -11.18
C GLU A 131 -12.36 2.87 -12.34
N TYR A 132 -11.45 2.75 -13.30
CA TYR A 132 -11.53 3.51 -14.54
C TYR A 132 -11.46 2.55 -15.73
N PHE A 133 -12.47 2.62 -16.60
CA PHE A 133 -12.61 1.71 -17.72
C PHE A 133 -12.48 2.47 -19.05
N ILE A 134 -11.63 1.96 -19.94
CA ILE A 134 -11.50 2.43 -21.32
C ILE A 134 -11.98 1.32 -22.23
N LYS A 135 -13.09 1.54 -22.92
CA LYS A 135 -13.66 0.57 -23.85
C LYS A 135 -12.79 0.46 -25.11
N GLY A 136 -12.46 -0.74 -25.49
CA GLY A 136 -11.87 -1.10 -26.78
C GLY A 136 -12.89 -1.73 -27.72
N GLU A 137 -12.42 -2.18 -28.88
CA GLU A 137 -13.22 -2.90 -29.90
C GLU A 137 -13.68 -4.27 -29.39
N SER A 138 -12.83 -4.95 -28.62
CA SER A 138 -13.09 -6.27 -28.05
C SER A 138 -13.56 -6.19 -26.59
N PRO A 139 -14.45 -7.09 -26.14
CA PRO A 139 -14.81 -7.23 -24.74
C PRO A 139 -13.66 -7.79 -23.86
N GLN A 140 -12.61 -8.33 -24.48
CA GLN A 140 -11.43 -8.77 -23.75
C GLN A 140 -10.73 -7.60 -23.09
N GLU A 141 -10.29 -7.80 -21.83
CA GLU A 141 -9.76 -6.75 -20.98
C GLU A 141 -8.32 -7.04 -20.55
N ILE A 142 -7.53 -5.96 -20.49
CA ILE A 142 -6.26 -5.93 -19.74
C ILE A 142 -6.51 -5.24 -18.42
N LEU A 143 -6.29 -5.93 -17.31
CA LEU A 143 -6.44 -5.38 -15.96
C LEU A 143 -5.13 -4.73 -15.52
N ILE A 144 -5.18 -3.47 -15.11
CA ILE A 144 -4.06 -2.73 -14.52
C ILE A 144 -4.45 -2.34 -13.10
N SER A 145 -3.78 -2.94 -12.12
CA SER A 145 -4.05 -2.73 -10.70
C SER A 145 -2.88 -2.03 -10.02
N THR A 146 -3.18 -1.16 -9.07
CA THR A 146 -2.20 -0.53 -8.18
C THR A 146 -2.84 -0.19 -6.85
N TYR A 147 -2.09 -0.27 -5.76
CA TYR A 147 -2.63 0.03 -4.44
C TYR A 147 -2.36 1.48 -3.99
N ILE A 148 -3.24 1.98 -3.12
CA ILE A 148 -3.31 3.38 -2.67
C ILE A 148 -3.34 3.50 -1.13
N CYS A 149 -2.85 2.53 -0.40
CA CYS A 149 -3.01 2.44 1.06
C CYS A 149 -1.74 2.74 1.87
N HIS A 150 -0.64 3.13 1.23
CA HIS A 150 0.62 3.41 1.89
C HIS A 150 0.84 4.95 1.99
N PRO A 151 0.42 5.59 3.10
CA PRO A 151 0.50 7.05 3.22
C PRO A 151 1.95 7.51 3.35
N SER A 152 2.29 8.60 2.64
CA SER A 152 3.61 9.26 2.67
C SER A 152 4.78 8.38 2.25
N LEU A 153 4.55 7.35 1.44
CA LEU A 153 5.59 6.53 0.84
C LEU A 153 5.61 6.80 -0.67
N ALA A 154 6.77 7.21 -1.18
CA ALA A 154 6.90 7.69 -2.56
C ALA A 154 7.05 6.55 -3.56
N ASN A 155 8.03 5.66 -3.36
CA ASN A 155 8.19 4.50 -4.23
C ASN A 155 7.10 3.45 -3.98
N ASP A 156 6.74 3.22 -2.73
CA ASP A 156 5.75 2.24 -2.28
C ASP A 156 4.48 2.90 -1.68
N ASN A 157 3.51 3.43 -2.45
CA ASN A 157 3.33 3.13 -3.87
C ASN A 157 2.81 4.34 -4.68
N LEU A 158 3.17 5.56 -4.33
CA LEU A 158 2.78 6.73 -5.13
C LEU A 158 3.30 6.57 -6.57
N SER A 159 4.47 5.97 -6.78
CA SER A 159 5.07 5.72 -8.08
C SER A 159 4.17 4.86 -8.99
N GLY A 160 3.63 3.75 -8.47
CA GLY A 160 2.71 2.89 -9.21
C GLY A 160 1.41 3.61 -9.58
N ILE A 161 0.88 4.44 -8.69
CA ILE A 161 -0.31 5.28 -8.94
C ILE A 161 -0.04 6.26 -10.08
N LEU A 162 1.09 6.96 -10.06
CA LEU A 162 1.45 7.94 -11.10
C LEU A 162 1.64 7.27 -12.47
N VAL A 163 2.27 6.10 -12.52
CA VAL A 163 2.38 5.31 -13.76
C VAL A 163 1.01 4.91 -14.28
N ALA A 164 0.13 4.37 -13.42
CA ALA A 164 -1.23 4.00 -13.81
C ALA A 164 -2.03 5.20 -14.35
N LEU A 165 -1.94 6.36 -13.71
CA LEU A 165 -2.62 7.59 -14.15
C LEU A 165 -2.07 8.09 -15.51
N ASN A 166 -0.75 8.01 -15.73
CA ASN A 166 -0.15 8.34 -17.02
C ASN A 166 -0.59 7.39 -18.13
N LEU A 167 -0.70 6.09 -17.84
CA LEU A 167 -1.26 5.11 -18.77
C LEU A 167 -2.72 5.43 -19.10
N VAL A 168 -3.55 5.76 -18.11
CA VAL A 168 -4.94 6.23 -18.36
C VAL A 168 -4.94 7.45 -19.29
N LYS A 169 -4.09 8.45 -18.99
CA LYS A 169 -3.99 9.68 -19.79
C LYS A 169 -3.54 9.39 -21.24
N HIS A 170 -2.64 8.46 -21.42
CA HIS A 170 -2.15 8.03 -22.74
C HIS A 170 -3.23 7.28 -23.52
N PHE A 171 -3.73 6.19 -22.98
CA PHE A 171 -4.65 5.30 -23.68
C PHE A 171 -6.03 5.94 -23.97
N LYS A 172 -6.47 6.89 -23.14
CA LYS A 172 -7.68 7.65 -23.40
C LYS A 172 -7.65 8.41 -24.73
N LYS A 173 -6.47 8.73 -25.26
CA LYS A 173 -6.31 9.45 -26.54
C LYS A 173 -6.35 8.53 -27.77
N ILE A 174 -6.21 7.22 -27.56
CA ILE A 174 -6.18 6.24 -28.64
C ILE A 174 -7.63 5.88 -29.02
N LYS A 175 -8.01 6.14 -30.28
CA LYS A 175 -9.37 5.95 -30.76
C LYS A 175 -9.75 4.46 -30.96
N ASN A 176 -8.83 3.64 -31.46
CA ASN A 176 -9.10 2.26 -31.89
C ASN A 176 -8.32 1.24 -31.04
N LEU A 177 -8.56 1.25 -29.73
CA LEU A 177 -7.99 0.25 -28.84
C LEU A 177 -8.54 -1.15 -29.18
N LYS A 178 -7.69 -2.11 -29.49
CA LYS A 178 -8.11 -3.47 -29.80
C LYS A 178 -8.71 -4.20 -28.59
N LYS A 179 -8.21 -3.93 -27.41
CA LYS A 179 -8.67 -4.52 -26.13
C LYS A 179 -9.13 -3.43 -25.19
N SER A 180 -10.11 -3.73 -24.36
CA SER A 180 -10.53 -2.84 -23.30
C SER A 180 -9.49 -2.79 -22.17
N LEU A 181 -9.38 -1.66 -21.49
CA LEU A 181 -8.46 -1.47 -20.37
C LEU A 181 -9.26 -1.17 -19.11
N ARG A 182 -8.96 -1.91 -18.05
CA ARG A 182 -9.55 -1.71 -16.73
C ARG A 182 -8.46 -1.34 -15.73
N PHE A 183 -8.51 -0.12 -15.23
CA PHE A 183 -7.61 0.38 -14.18
C PHE A 183 -8.31 0.29 -12.83
N VAL A 184 -7.63 -0.26 -11.81
CA VAL A 184 -8.18 -0.42 -10.47
C VAL A 184 -7.20 0.14 -9.46
N PHE A 185 -7.69 1.06 -8.61
CA PHE A 185 -6.96 1.70 -7.52
C PHE A 185 -7.60 1.25 -6.21
N LEU A 186 -6.88 0.56 -5.35
CA LEU A 186 -7.47 -0.12 -4.20
C LEU A 186 -6.51 -0.20 -2.99
N PRO A 187 -7.01 -0.38 -1.77
CA PRO A 187 -6.18 -0.80 -0.66
C PRO A 187 -5.60 -2.18 -0.91
N GLU A 188 -4.29 -2.34 -0.75
CA GLU A 188 -3.60 -3.62 -0.98
C GLU A 188 -4.24 -4.76 -0.18
N THR A 189 -4.23 -5.96 -0.76
CA THR A 189 -4.78 -7.20 -0.17
C THR A 189 -6.29 -7.14 0.04
N ILE A 190 -6.79 -6.42 1.03
CA ILE A 190 -8.22 -6.38 1.34
C ILE A 190 -9.06 -5.74 0.24
N GLY A 191 -8.49 -4.77 -0.48
CA GLY A 191 -9.14 -4.11 -1.62
C GLY A 191 -9.28 -5.04 -2.80
N SER A 192 -8.22 -5.77 -3.17
CA SER A 192 -8.25 -6.75 -4.26
C SER A 192 -9.17 -7.93 -3.93
N ILE A 193 -9.14 -8.44 -2.69
CA ILE A 193 -10.07 -9.48 -2.22
C ILE A 193 -11.53 -9.02 -2.37
N ALA A 194 -11.84 -7.81 -1.91
CA ALA A 194 -13.19 -7.26 -2.01
C ALA A 194 -13.63 -7.00 -3.45
N TYR A 195 -12.71 -6.50 -4.27
CA TYR A 195 -12.96 -6.25 -5.69
C TYR A 195 -13.22 -7.55 -6.45
N LEU A 196 -12.42 -8.59 -6.20
CA LEU A 196 -12.60 -9.93 -6.74
C LEU A 196 -13.93 -10.53 -6.29
N ASN A 197 -14.25 -10.50 -5.00
CA ASN A 197 -15.53 -11.01 -4.48
C ASN A 197 -16.75 -10.40 -5.19
N LYS A 198 -16.65 -9.15 -5.60
CA LYS A 198 -17.76 -8.46 -6.31
C LYS A 198 -17.80 -8.75 -7.80
N ASN A 199 -16.65 -8.87 -8.46
CA ASN A 199 -16.55 -8.80 -9.91
C ASN A 199 -16.00 -10.09 -10.55
N LEU A 200 -15.81 -11.20 -9.78
CA LEU A 200 -15.06 -12.37 -10.24
C LEU A 200 -15.54 -12.91 -11.57
N ASN A 201 -16.86 -13.12 -11.73
CA ASN A 201 -17.42 -13.70 -12.97
C ASN A 201 -17.13 -12.82 -14.18
N LEU A 202 -17.28 -11.51 -14.04
CA LEU A 202 -16.95 -10.54 -15.11
C LEU A 202 -15.45 -10.60 -15.45
N LEU A 203 -14.60 -10.59 -14.44
CA LEU A 203 -13.15 -10.60 -14.63
C LEU A 203 -12.67 -11.91 -15.26
N LYS A 204 -13.17 -13.05 -14.80
CA LYS A 204 -12.83 -14.37 -15.41
C LYS A 204 -13.28 -14.48 -16.86
N LYS A 205 -14.40 -13.87 -17.21
CA LYS A 205 -14.91 -13.87 -18.59
C LYS A 205 -14.08 -12.98 -19.52
N ASN A 206 -13.64 -11.83 -19.05
CA ASN A 206 -13.11 -10.78 -19.92
C ASN A 206 -11.59 -10.57 -19.80
N VAL A 207 -10.99 -10.76 -18.60
CA VAL A 207 -9.56 -10.46 -18.40
C VAL A 207 -8.70 -11.57 -18.99
N ILE A 208 -7.94 -11.21 -20.02
CA ILE A 208 -6.99 -12.11 -20.71
C ILE A 208 -5.56 -11.97 -20.20
N GLY A 209 -5.27 -10.93 -19.44
CA GLY A 209 -3.97 -10.62 -18.86
C GLY A 209 -4.02 -9.32 -18.10
N GLY A 210 -2.94 -8.99 -17.40
CA GLY A 210 -2.87 -7.71 -16.70
C GLY A 210 -1.59 -7.52 -15.90
N TYR A 211 -1.51 -6.37 -15.27
CA TYR A 211 -0.32 -5.92 -14.55
C TYR A 211 -0.69 -5.36 -13.17
N ASN A 212 0.03 -5.81 -12.15
CA ASN A 212 0.07 -5.16 -10.85
C ASN A 212 1.26 -4.21 -10.83
N LEU A 213 1.02 -2.91 -10.66
CA LEU A 213 2.03 -1.85 -10.71
C LEU A 213 2.41 -1.43 -9.30
N THR A 214 3.68 -1.61 -8.93
CA THR A 214 4.19 -1.27 -7.60
C THR A 214 5.67 -0.91 -7.64
N CYS A 215 6.13 -0.04 -6.75
CA CYS A 215 7.55 0.30 -6.55
C CYS A 215 8.30 0.63 -7.86
N LEU A 216 7.76 1.58 -8.63
CA LEU A 216 8.22 1.94 -9.97
C LEU A 216 9.08 3.20 -10.03
N GLY A 217 9.33 3.87 -8.88
CA GLY A 217 9.90 5.22 -8.84
C GLY A 217 11.41 5.27 -8.97
N ILE A 218 12.14 4.35 -8.39
CA ILE A 218 13.60 4.43 -8.30
C ILE A 218 14.33 4.02 -9.58
N SER A 219 15.53 4.55 -9.80
CA SER A 219 16.40 4.25 -10.97
C SER A 219 17.12 2.92 -10.86
N SER A 220 16.49 1.88 -10.30
CA SER A 220 17.07 0.54 -10.20
C SER A 220 16.76 -0.32 -11.44
N GLN A 221 17.29 -1.54 -11.45
CA GLN A 221 17.01 -2.50 -12.50
C GLN A 221 15.51 -2.82 -12.60
N HIS A 222 14.96 -2.81 -13.81
CA HIS A 222 13.63 -3.32 -14.06
C HIS A 222 13.46 -4.74 -13.56
N SER A 223 12.34 -5.02 -12.95
CA SER A 223 12.07 -6.31 -12.35
C SER A 223 10.62 -6.71 -12.51
N TYR A 224 10.32 -8.00 -12.42
CA TYR A 224 8.96 -8.50 -12.48
C TYR A 224 8.78 -9.85 -11.78
N ILE A 225 7.56 -10.12 -11.35
CA ILE A 225 7.08 -11.46 -10.99
C ILE A 225 6.10 -11.88 -12.07
N PRO A 226 6.32 -13.01 -12.78
CA PRO A 226 5.40 -13.50 -13.79
C PRO A 226 4.06 -13.92 -13.17
N SER A 227 3.04 -14.08 -13.99
CA SER A 227 1.81 -14.73 -13.57
C SER A 227 2.10 -16.16 -13.05
N LYS A 228 1.15 -16.75 -12.33
CA LYS A 228 1.28 -18.08 -11.70
C LYS A 228 1.81 -19.15 -12.68
N TYR A 229 1.29 -19.17 -13.89
CA TYR A 229 1.65 -20.16 -14.90
C TYR A 229 2.80 -19.73 -15.82
N LYS A 230 3.29 -18.49 -15.73
CA LYS A 230 4.47 -17.95 -16.43
C LYS A 230 4.36 -17.88 -17.96
N ASN A 231 3.18 -18.08 -18.52
CA ASN A 231 2.89 -18.14 -19.97
C ASN A 231 1.63 -17.37 -20.37
N SER A 232 1.21 -16.41 -19.59
CA SER A 232 0.05 -15.57 -19.90
C SER A 232 0.36 -14.55 -21.02
N PRO A 233 -0.67 -13.99 -21.67
CA PRO A 233 -0.49 -12.89 -22.63
C PRO A 233 0.29 -11.71 -22.05
N SER A 234 0.08 -11.36 -20.77
CA SER A 234 0.84 -10.31 -20.07
C SER A 234 2.31 -10.68 -19.87
N ASP A 235 2.63 -11.94 -19.58
CA ASP A 235 4.02 -12.40 -19.48
C ASP A 235 4.75 -12.29 -20.82
N TYR A 236 4.09 -12.70 -21.92
CA TYR A 236 4.66 -12.57 -23.26
C TYR A 236 4.86 -11.12 -23.66
N ALA A 237 3.83 -10.30 -23.52
CA ALA A 237 3.89 -8.88 -23.90
C ALA A 237 4.98 -8.13 -23.11
N LEU A 238 5.14 -8.43 -21.83
CA LEU A 238 6.19 -7.84 -21.00
C LEU A 238 7.59 -8.24 -21.46
N LYS A 239 7.82 -9.52 -21.72
CA LYS A 239 9.11 -10.04 -22.21
C LYS A 239 9.48 -9.42 -23.55
N GLU A 240 8.53 -9.34 -24.50
CA GLU A 240 8.76 -8.73 -25.80
C GLU A 240 9.01 -7.22 -25.69
N SER A 241 8.32 -6.55 -24.78
CA SER A 241 8.57 -5.13 -24.50
C SER A 241 9.98 -4.89 -23.99
N TYR A 242 10.44 -5.69 -23.02
CA TYR A 242 11.80 -5.58 -22.51
C TYR A 242 12.87 -5.87 -23.58
N LYS A 243 12.61 -6.88 -24.45
CA LYS A 243 13.50 -7.20 -25.57
C LYS A 243 13.61 -6.04 -26.57
N LYS A 244 12.47 -5.45 -26.97
CA LYS A 244 12.44 -4.29 -27.89
C LYS A 244 13.14 -3.06 -27.29
N LEU A 245 13.00 -2.84 -26.00
CA LEU A 245 13.63 -1.73 -25.29
C LEU A 245 15.09 -2.01 -24.89
N LYS A 246 15.62 -3.18 -25.23
CA LYS A 246 16.97 -3.65 -24.86
C LYS A 246 17.22 -3.62 -23.33
N ILE A 247 16.17 -3.84 -22.54
CA ILE A 247 16.21 -3.88 -21.08
C ILE A 247 16.40 -5.34 -20.64
N LYS A 248 17.35 -5.58 -19.74
CA LYS A 248 17.55 -6.88 -19.07
C LYS A 248 16.90 -6.84 -17.68
N PRO A 249 15.63 -7.27 -17.53
CA PRO A 249 14.95 -7.21 -16.24
C PRO A 249 15.41 -8.33 -15.31
N LYS A 250 15.36 -8.10 -14.00
CA LYS A 250 15.46 -9.16 -13.00
C LYS A 250 14.10 -9.87 -12.89
N LYS A 251 14.08 -11.17 -13.13
CA LYS A 251 12.90 -12.01 -12.97
C LYS A 251 12.94 -12.66 -11.59
N TYR A 252 11.87 -12.48 -10.83
CA TYR A 252 11.66 -13.19 -9.58
C TYR A 252 10.75 -14.43 -9.79
N SER A 253 10.78 -15.35 -8.84
CA SER A 253 9.82 -16.46 -8.82
C SER A 253 8.43 -15.97 -8.43
N PHE A 254 7.38 -16.65 -8.92
CA PHE A 254 6.03 -16.42 -8.41
C PHE A 254 5.90 -16.78 -6.92
N LEU A 255 6.78 -17.58 -6.37
CA LEU A 255 6.84 -17.87 -4.93
C LEU A 255 7.27 -16.65 -4.10
N ASP A 256 7.95 -15.69 -4.71
CA ASP A 256 8.37 -14.43 -4.08
C ASP A 256 7.27 -13.35 -4.08
N ARG A 257 6.04 -13.74 -4.43
CA ARG A 257 4.87 -12.86 -4.44
C ARG A 257 4.55 -12.32 -3.05
N GLY A 258 4.08 -11.10 -2.96
CA GLY A 258 3.76 -10.47 -1.67
C GLY A 258 2.73 -9.35 -1.76
N SER A 259 2.39 -8.91 -2.98
CA SER A 259 1.39 -7.87 -3.23
C SER A 259 0.10 -8.45 -3.83
N ASP A 260 -0.69 -7.66 -4.55
CA ASP A 260 -2.03 -8.03 -5.06
C ASP A 260 -2.03 -9.12 -6.13
N GLU A 261 -0.90 -9.38 -6.81
CA GLU A 261 -0.78 -10.53 -7.71
C GLU A 261 -1.09 -11.85 -7.01
N ARG A 262 -0.85 -11.90 -5.71
CA ARG A 262 -1.16 -13.05 -4.85
C ARG A 262 -2.65 -13.37 -4.83
N GLN A 263 -3.50 -12.33 -4.77
CA GLN A 263 -4.95 -12.49 -4.79
C GLN A 263 -5.47 -12.79 -6.20
N TYR A 264 -4.97 -12.06 -7.19
CA TYR A 264 -5.40 -12.27 -8.59
C TYR A 264 -5.06 -13.65 -9.13
N ASN A 265 -3.88 -14.19 -8.78
CA ASN A 265 -3.44 -15.51 -9.23
C ASN A 265 -3.78 -16.64 -8.24
N SER A 266 -4.59 -16.39 -7.20
CA SER A 266 -4.95 -17.44 -6.23
C SER A 266 -5.78 -18.55 -6.86
N PRO A 267 -5.72 -19.80 -6.33
CA PRO A 267 -6.51 -20.92 -6.83
C PRO A 267 -8.01 -20.59 -6.88
N GLY A 268 -8.66 -20.91 -7.98
CA GLY A 268 -10.07 -20.61 -8.24
C GLY A 268 -10.35 -19.19 -8.75
N ILE A 269 -9.44 -18.25 -8.56
CA ILE A 269 -9.45 -16.92 -9.21
C ILE A 269 -8.73 -17.01 -10.55
N ASP A 270 -7.44 -17.37 -10.53
CA ASP A 270 -6.59 -17.70 -11.69
C ASP A 270 -6.55 -16.61 -12.77
N LEU A 271 -6.62 -15.33 -12.39
CA LEU A 271 -6.41 -14.22 -13.30
C LEU A 271 -4.92 -14.06 -13.61
N PRO A 272 -4.52 -14.01 -14.88
CA PRO A 272 -3.12 -14.01 -15.29
C PRO A 272 -2.47 -12.63 -15.13
N ILE A 273 -2.18 -12.23 -13.92
CA ILE A 273 -1.63 -10.92 -13.57
C ILE A 273 -0.14 -11.04 -13.27
N THR A 274 0.65 -10.24 -14.01
CA THR A 274 2.10 -10.09 -13.83
C THR A 274 2.39 -8.86 -13.00
N THR A 275 3.29 -8.94 -12.02
CA THR A 275 3.72 -7.74 -11.25
C THR A 275 4.93 -7.11 -11.91
N VAL A 276 4.90 -5.79 -12.07
CA VAL A 276 5.99 -4.99 -12.63
C VAL A 276 6.47 -3.97 -11.61
N PHE A 277 7.78 -3.90 -11.42
CA PHE A 277 8.43 -2.93 -10.54
C PHE A 277 9.84 -2.59 -11.01
N ARG A 278 10.42 -1.51 -10.47
CA ARG A 278 11.86 -1.20 -10.63
C ARG A 278 12.66 -1.91 -9.54
N SER A 279 12.21 -1.85 -8.31
CA SER A 279 12.76 -2.68 -7.21
C SER A 279 11.62 -3.43 -6.53
N LYS A 280 11.87 -4.71 -6.26
CA LYS A 280 10.89 -5.53 -5.56
C LYS A 280 10.66 -4.98 -4.15
N PHE A 281 9.40 -4.96 -3.72
CA PHE A 281 9.03 -4.67 -2.33
C PHE A 281 9.87 -5.52 -1.34
N ALA A 282 10.15 -4.97 -0.18
CA ALA A 282 10.99 -5.58 0.86
C ALA A 282 12.44 -5.89 0.46
N THR A 283 12.97 -5.37 -0.66
CA THR A 283 14.36 -5.59 -1.07
C THR A 283 15.22 -4.32 -1.07
N PHE A 284 14.65 -3.15 -0.83
CA PHE A 284 15.38 -1.90 -0.65
C PHE A 284 15.23 -1.39 0.78
N LYS A 285 16.25 -0.70 1.27
CA LYS A 285 16.36 -0.30 2.69
C LYS A 285 15.26 0.66 3.13
N GLU A 286 14.83 1.52 2.23
CA GLU A 286 13.83 2.57 2.47
C GLU A 286 12.41 2.02 2.56
N TYR A 287 12.20 0.76 2.15
CA TYR A 287 10.90 0.09 2.15
C TYR A 287 10.20 0.19 3.52
N HIS A 288 8.94 0.64 3.52
CA HIS A 288 8.13 0.84 4.71
C HIS A 288 8.77 1.75 5.77
N THR A 289 9.45 2.81 5.33
CA THR A 289 10.04 3.81 6.23
C THR A 289 9.84 5.23 5.72
N SER A 290 10.10 6.22 6.57
CA SER A 290 10.11 7.64 6.19
C SER A 290 11.21 8.01 5.20
N MET A 291 12.13 7.09 4.91
CA MET A 291 13.19 7.27 3.90
C MET A 291 12.69 7.00 2.48
N ASP A 292 11.53 6.35 2.33
CA ASP A 292 10.83 6.24 1.04
C ASP A 292 10.11 7.55 0.72
N ASN A 293 10.88 8.56 0.35
CA ASN A 293 10.47 9.93 0.08
C ASN A 293 10.91 10.38 -1.32
N PHE A 294 10.71 11.66 -1.67
CA PHE A 294 11.08 12.19 -2.98
C PHE A 294 12.59 12.35 -3.18
N GLU A 295 13.39 12.42 -2.12
CA GLU A 295 14.86 12.44 -2.22
C GLU A 295 15.43 11.07 -2.60
N PHE A 296 14.69 10.01 -2.29
CA PHE A 296 15.05 8.64 -2.66
C PHE A 296 14.73 8.30 -4.12
N LEU A 297 13.75 8.95 -4.75
CA LEU A 297 13.34 8.74 -6.14
C LEU A 297 14.25 9.47 -7.13
#